data_0aa13f3051195af33e109b77bd4d896b
#
_entry.id   0aa13f3051195af33e109b77bd4d896b
#
_cell.length_a   1.000
_cell.length_b   1.000
_cell.length_c   1.000
_cell.angle_alpha   90.00
_cell.angle_beta   90.00
_cell.angle_gamma   90.00
#
_symmetry.space_group_name_H-M   'P 1'
#
loop_
_entity.id
_entity.type
_entity.pdbx_description
1 polymer ?
#
loop_
_entity_poly.entity_id
_entity_poly.type
_entity_poly.pdbx_seq_one_letter_code
_entity_poly.pdbx_strand_id
1 'polypeptide(L)'
;MVHPRPIVLEVEMPEEEMARRRIGFYQRQGFSLWDKPYEQPPYKPGDGYLPMRLMAYGGIDPEQDFEKVRDCIYREVYGVQ
;
A
#
# COMPACT_ATOMS: atom_id res chain seq x y z
N MET A 1 0.81 28.09 0.71
CA MET A 1 -0.10 26.97 0.47
C MET A 1 0.63 25.66 0.72
N VAL A 2 0.07 24.80 1.53
CA VAL A 2 0.70 23.53 1.84
C VAL A 2 0.21 22.49 0.82
N HIS A 3 1.14 21.87 0.13
CA HIS A 3 0.80 20.76 -0.74
C HIS A 3 0.50 19.53 0.11
N PRO A 4 -0.63 18.84 -0.12
CA PRO A 4 -0.89 17.62 0.61
C PRO A 4 0.17 16.57 0.29
N ARG A 5 0.70 15.95 1.32
CA ARG A 5 1.65 14.86 1.14
C ARG A 5 0.88 13.63 0.69
N PRO A 6 1.45 12.82 -0.19
CA PRO A 6 0.83 11.55 -0.54
C PRO A 6 0.72 10.65 0.68
N ILE A 7 -0.40 9.94 0.76
CA ILE A 7 -0.64 8.97 1.81
C ILE A 7 -0.75 7.60 1.15
N VAL A 8 -0.01 6.62 1.66
CA VAL A 8 -0.03 5.26 1.13
C VAL A 8 -0.42 4.31 2.23
N LEU A 9 -1.32 3.40 1.91
CA LEU A 9 -1.83 2.38 2.83
C LEU A 9 -1.57 1.00 2.27
N GLU A 10 -1.31 0.05 3.17
CA GLU A 10 -1.33 -1.37 2.82
C GLU A 10 -2.72 -1.91 3.11
N VAL A 11 -3.30 -2.64 2.15
CA VAL A 11 -4.61 -3.25 2.33
C VAL A 11 -4.54 -4.72 1.94
N GLU A 12 -5.38 -5.52 2.56
CA GLU A 12 -5.47 -6.94 2.26
C GLU A 12 -6.02 -7.15 0.85
N MET A 13 -5.75 -8.31 0.28
CA MET A 13 -6.24 -8.67 -1.04
C MET A 13 -7.77 -8.61 -1.08
N PRO A 14 -8.37 -8.13 -2.18
CA PRO A 14 -9.81 -7.88 -2.23
C PRO A 14 -10.67 -9.14 -2.43
N GLU A 15 -10.17 -10.32 -2.07
CA GLU A 15 -10.94 -11.55 -2.11
C GLU A 15 -11.88 -11.69 -0.92
N GLU A 16 -11.57 -11.03 0.20
CA GLU A 16 -12.39 -11.10 1.41
C GLU A 16 -13.34 -9.92 1.48
N GLU A 17 -14.53 -10.17 2.04
CA GLU A 17 -15.56 -9.14 2.14
C GLU A 17 -15.10 -7.96 2.99
N MET A 18 -14.44 -8.22 4.10
CA MET A 18 -13.96 -7.15 4.97
C MET A 18 -12.92 -6.29 4.28
N ALA A 19 -12.04 -6.93 3.50
CA ALA A 19 -11.04 -6.19 2.73
C ALA A 19 -11.71 -5.32 1.68
N ARG A 20 -12.71 -5.84 0.98
CA ARG A 20 -13.44 -5.06 -0.02
C ARG A 20 -14.17 -3.87 0.60
N ARG A 21 -14.73 -4.04 1.79
CA ARG A 21 -15.39 -2.93 2.50
C ARG A 21 -14.39 -1.85 2.87
N ARG A 22 -13.23 -2.25 3.35
CA ARG A 22 -12.16 -1.32 3.73
C ARG A 22 -11.65 -0.54 2.52
N ILE A 23 -11.40 -1.26 1.43
CA ILE A 23 -10.98 -0.65 0.17
C ILE A 23 -12.03 0.34 -0.31
N GLY A 24 -13.31 -0.05 -0.29
CA GLY A 24 -14.40 0.85 -0.69
C GLY A 24 -14.47 2.10 0.17
N PHE A 25 -14.25 1.95 1.47
CA PHE A 25 -14.22 3.11 2.37
C PHE A 25 -13.14 4.10 1.95
N TYR A 26 -11.92 3.62 1.71
CA TYR A 26 -10.83 4.50 1.32
C TYR A 26 -11.01 5.09 -0.08
N GLN A 27 -11.62 4.32 -1.00
CA GLN A 27 -11.92 4.87 -2.33
C GLN A 27 -12.87 6.05 -2.24
N ARG A 28 -13.84 6.00 -1.33
CA ARG A 28 -14.77 7.14 -1.12
C ARG A 28 -14.05 8.34 -0.53
N GLN A 29 -12.91 8.14 0.11
CA GLN A 29 -12.09 9.22 0.64
C GLN A 29 -11.12 9.78 -0.41
N GLY A 30 -11.11 9.23 -1.61
CA GLY A 30 -10.23 9.70 -2.68
C GLY A 30 -8.98 8.87 -2.89
N PHE A 31 -8.84 7.75 -2.19
CA PHE A 31 -7.71 6.85 -2.41
C PHE A 31 -7.93 6.01 -3.67
N SER A 32 -6.84 5.70 -4.36
CA SER A 32 -6.85 4.79 -5.51
C SER A 32 -6.21 3.48 -5.12
N LEU A 33 -6.83 2.38 -5.55
CA LEU A 33 -6.26 1.05 -5.36
C LEU A 33 -5.26 0.79 -6.48
N TRP A 34 -4.04 0.46 -6.12
CA TRP A 34 -2.99 0.19 -7.10
C TRP A 34 -3.03 -1.28 -7.50
N ASP A 35 -3.09 -1.52 -8.80
CA ASP A 35 -3.10 -2.86 -9.36
C ASP A 35 -1.67 -3.32 -9.67
N LYS A 36 -0.87 -3.39 -8.62
CA LYS A 36 0.52 -3.83 -8.69
C LYS A 36 0.74 -4.88 -7.61
N PRO A 37 1.43 -5.97 -7.94
CA PRO A 37 1.76 -6.98 -6.91
C PRO A 37 2.60 -6.35 -5.81
N TYR A 38 2.15 -6.48 -4.59
CA TYR A 38 2.85 -5.98 -3.43
C TYR A 38 2.81 -7.05 -2.34
N GLU A 39 3.92 -7.23 -1.64
CA GLU A 39 4.00 -8.19 -0.55
C GLU A 39 4.50 -7.49 0.70
N GLN A 40 3.79 -7.69 1.79
CA GLN A 40 4.17 -7.17 3.09
C GLN A 40 5.28 -8.04 3.66
N PRO A 41 6.44 -7.45 4.04
CA PRO A 41 7.49 -8.22 4.68
C PRO A 41 7.05 -8.75 6.04
N PRO A 42 7.58 -9.91 6.46
CA PRO A 42 7.24 -10.45 7.77
C PRO A 42 7.81 -9.60 8.89
N TYR A 43 7.08 -9.51 10.00
CA TYR A 43 7.57 -8.85 11.20
C TYR A 43 8.55 -9.74 11.97
N LYS A 44 8.43 -11.05 11.83
CA LYS A 44 9.26 -11.99 12.56
C LYS A 44 10.08 -12.83 11.59
N PRO A 45 11.34 -13.12 11.90
CA PRO A 45 12.13 -14.03 11.09
C PRO A 45 11.42 -15.38 10.94
N GLY A 46 11.42 -15.91 9.74
CA GLY A 46 10.80 -17.19 9.45
C GLY A 46 9.37 -17.12 8.94
N ASP A 47 8.69 -16.00 9.14
CA ASP A 47 7.37 -15.78 8.54
C ASP A 47 7.53 -15.42 7.07
N GLY A 48 6.59 -15.83 6.25
CA GLY A 48 6.62 -15.51 4.83
C GLY A 48 6.11 -14.10 4.53
N TYR A 49 6.35 -13.67 3.30
CA TYR A 49 5.77 -12.43 2.79
C TYR A 49 4.28 -12.64 2.55
N LEU A 50 3.49 -11.62 2.82
CA LEU A 50 2.03 -11.68 2.70
C LEU A 50 1.57 -10.85 1.53
N PRO A 51 0.87 -11.46 0.53
CA PRO A 51 0.33 -10.66 -0.58
C PRO A 51 -0.67 -9.64 -0.10
N MET A 52 -0.49 -8.40 -0.55
CA MET A 52 -1.38 -7.29 -0.22
C MET A 52 -1.45 -6.34 -1.41
N ARG A 53 -2.18 -5.26 -1.25
CA ARG A 53 -2.24 -4.19 -2.24
C ARG A 53 -1.91 -2.88 -1.56
N LEU A 54 -1.50 -1.91 -2.36
CA LEU A 54 -1.31 -0.54 -1.88
C LEU A 54 -2.47 0.32 -2.34
N MET A 55 -2.86 1.25 -1.51
CA MET A 55 -3.79 2.33 -1.87
C MET A 55 -3.09 3.64 -1.62
N ALA A 56 -3.35 4.61 -2.47
CA ALA A 56 -2.67 5.89 -2.38
C ALA A 56 -3.63 7.06 -2.57
N TYR A 57 -3.36 8.11 -1.84
CA TYR A 57 -4.04 9.41 -1.98
C TYR A 57 -2.98 10.46 -2.24
N GLY A 58 -3.25 11.33 -3.20
CA GLY A 58 -2.32 12.39 -3.57
C GLY A 58 -1.80 12.22 -4.99
N GLY A 59 -0.88 13.08 -5.39
CA GLY A 59 -0.41 13.13 -6.76
C GLY A 59 0.70 12.15 -7.08
N ILE A 60 0.52 10.87 -6.79
CA ILE A 60 1.51 9.84 -7.12
C ILE A 60 0.88 8.82 -8.06
N ASP A 61 1.71 8.25 -8.91
CA ASP A 61 1.31 7.39 -10.02
C ASP A 61 1.92 6.00 -9.82
N PRO A 62 1.09 4.93 -9.78
CA PRO A 62 1.63 3.58 -9.58
C PRO A 62 2.60 3.14 -10.68
N GLU A 63 2.42 3.61 -11.91
CA GLU A 63 3.32 3.21 -13.00
C GLU A 63 4.72 3.77 -12.83
N GLN A 64 4.84 4.95 -12.22
CA GLN A 64 6.13 5.61 -12.06
C GLN A 64 6.71 5.46 -10.65
N ASP A 65 5.83 5.38 -9.65
CA ASP A 65 6.25 5.54 -8.26
C ASP A 65 6.19 4.26 -7.44
N PHE A 66 5.63 3.17 -7.98
CA PHE A 66 5.39 1.96 -7.20
C PHE A 66 6.67 1.44 -6.54
N GLU A 67 7.75 1.30 -7.30
CA GLU A 67 8.99 0.74 -6.76
C GLU A 67 9.58 1.62 -5.68
N LYS A 68 9.55 2.93 -5.89
CA LYS A 68 10.06 3.88 -4.90
C LYS A 68 9.24 3.82 -3.61
N VAL A 69 7.94 3.74 -3.75
CA VAL A 69 7.04 3.66 -2.59
C VAL A 69 7.25 2.36 -1.84
N ARG A 70 7.28 1.23 -2.57
CA ARG A 70 7.52 -0.07 -1.97
C ARG A 70 8.84 -0.09 -1.21
N ASP A 71 9.91 0.39 -1.83
CA ASP A 71 11.23 0.38 -1.23
C ASP A 71 11.28 1.29 0.00
N CYS A 72 10.58 2.41 -0.07
CA CYS A 72 10.47 3.31 1.08
C CYS A 72 9.74 2.64 2.25
N ILE A 73 8.63 1.97 1.98
CA ILE A 73 7.89 1.25 3.02
C ILE A 73 8.76 0.16 3.62
N TYR A 74 9.43 -0.62 2.78
CA TYR A 74 10.29 -1.70 3.26
C TYR A 74 11.37 -1.18 4.19
N ARG A 75 12.01 -0.08 3.81
CA ARG A 75 13.11 0.49 4.59
C ARG A 75 12.62 1.18 5.86
N GLU A 76 11.59 2.01 5.74
CA GLU A 76 11.17 2.89 6.84
C GLU A 76 10.23 2.20 7.84
N VAL A 77 9.40 1.28 7.37
CA VAL A 77 8.42 0.63 8.22
C VAL A 77 8.91 -0.73 8.70
N TYR A 78 9.52 -1.51 7.81
CA TYR A 78 9.90 -2.88 8.13
C TYR A 78 11.39 -3.08 8.34
N GLY A 79 12.22 -2.10 8.01
CA GLY A 79 13.66 -2.21 8.17
C GLY A 79 14.31 -3.20 7.20
N VAL A 80 13.66 -3.52 6.11
CA VAL A 80 14.19 -4.42 5.08
C VAL A 80 14.94 -3.59 4.04
N GLN A 81 16.12 -4.06 3.67
CA GLN A 81 16.95 -3.37 2.69
C GLN A 81 16.94 -4.08 1.34
#